data_6decd7bc8477a035fba780c3ccbc2191
#
_entry.id   6decd7bc8477a035fba780c3ccbc2191
#
_cell.length_a   1.000
_cell.length_b   1.000
_cell.length_c   1.000
_cell.angle_alpha   90.00
_cell.angle_beta   90.00
_cell.angle_gamma   90.00
#
_symmetry.space_group_name_H-M   'P 1'
#
loop_
_entity.id
_entity.type
_entity.pdbx_description
1 polymer ?
#
loop_
_entity_poly.entity_id
_entity_poly.type
_entity_poly.pdbx_seq_one_letter_code
_entity_poly.pdbx_strand_id
1 'polypeptide(L)'
;PKTLFIGCSDSRLVPYLLTGAGPGELFIVRNVGALIPPYDGSRGWHGTMAAVEFAVLSLKVEHIVVCGHSHCGAVRAAYEGVPEEARALRFWLELAQEALLPVRPS
;
A
#
# COMPACT_ATOMS: atom_id res chain seq x y z
N PRO A 1 -9.13 16.69 -3.53
CA PRO A 1 -8.31 15.89 -4.45
C PRO A 1 -9.17 15.00 -5.33
N LYS A 2 -8.68 14.76 -6.55
CA LYS A 2 -9.40 13.90 -7.51
C LYS A 2 -8.79 12.50 -7.58
N THR A 3 -7.64 12.31 -6.98
CA THR A 3 -6.89 11.06 -7.07
C THR A 3 -6.49 10.57 -5.69
N LEU A 4 -6.82 9.30 -5.41
CA LEU A 4 -6.25 8.57 -4.29
C LEU A 4 -4.97 7.91 -4.79
N PHE A 5 -3.85 8.19 -4.14
CA PHE A 5 -2.56 7.59 -4.45
C PHE A 5 -2.16 6.66 -3.30
N ILE A 6 -1.98 5.39 -3.60
CA ILE A 6 -1.57 4.38 -2.61
C ILE A 6 -0.15 3.93 -2.96
N GLY A 7 0.79 4.20 -2.07
CA GLY A 7 2.19 3.88 -2.29
C GLY A 7 2.85 3.25 -1.07
N CYS A 8 4.04 2.70 -1.31
CA CYS A 8 4.85 2.14 -0.24
C CYS A 8 5.37 3.24 0.68
N SER A 9 5.58 2.88 1.95
CA SER A 9 6.20 3.76 2.94
C SER A 9 7.69 4.00 2.68
N ASP A 10 8.29 3.32 1.71
CA ASP A 10 9.70 3.48 1.36
C ASP A 10 10.02 4.95 1.08
N SER A 11 11.09 5.46 1.70
CA SER A 11 11.46 6.88 1.61
C SER A 11 11.87 7.31 0.21
N ARG A 12 12.23 6.39 -0.67
CA ARG A 12 12.61 6.67 -2.05
C ARG A 12 11.41 6.96 -2.93
N LEU A 13 10.22 6.50 -2.52
CA LEU A 13 8.98 6.81 -3.23
C LEU A 13 8.43 8.14 -2.72
N VAL A 14 8.47 9.16 -3.53
CA VAL A 14 7.98 10.50 -3.17
C VAL A 14 6.86 10.86 -4.13
N PRO A 15 5.58 10.70 -3.72
CA PRO A 15 4.44 10.86 -4.63
C PRO A 15 4.39 12.19 -5.35
N TYR A 16 4.68 13.29 -4.67
CA TYR A 16 4.63 14.61 -5.29
C TYR A 16 5.74 14.83 -6.33
N LEU A 17 6.93 14.28 -6.08
CA LEU A 17 8.02 14.35 -7.05
C LEU A 17 7.73 13.47 -8.27
N LEU A 18 7.14 12.31 -8.03
CA LEU A 18 6.83 11.34 -9.08
C LEU A 18 5.74 11.84 -10.01
N THR A 19 4.70 12.47 -9.47
CA THR A 19 3.51 12.88 -10.23
C THR A 19 3.54 14.34 -10.68
N GLY A 20 4.39 15.17 -10.07
CA GLY A 20 4.37 16.61 -10.29
C GLY A 20 3.19 17.32 -9.64
N ALA A 21 2.41 16.61 -8.83
CA ALA A 21 1.25 17.19 -8.15
C ALA A 21 1.69 18.14 -7.03
N GLY A 22 0.86 19.13 -6.74
CA GLY A 22 1.06 20.05 -5.65
C GLY A 22 0.19 19.73 -4.44
N PRO A 23 0.34 20.51 -3.36
CA PRO A 23 -0.48 20.32 -2.16
C PRO A 23 -1.97 20.32 -2.48
N GLY A 24 -2.73 19.39 -1.90
CA GLY A 24 -4.17 19.28 -2.07
C GLY A 24 -4.63 18.52 -3.30
N GLU A 25 -3.73 18.15 -4.22
CA GLU A 25 -4.11 17.46 -5.45
C GLU A 25 -4.24 15.93 -5.26
N LEU A 26 -3.44 15.35 -4.38
CA LEU A 26 -3.48 13.92 -4.10
C LEU A 26 -3.97 13.65 -2.68
N PHE A 27 -4.83 12.65 -2.53
CA PHE A 27 -5.11 12.04 -1.24
C PHE A 27 -4.21 10.82 -1.12
N ILE A 28 -3.25 10.84 -0.20
CA ILE A 28 -2.16 9.88 -0.18
C ILE A 28 -2.33 8.89 0.97
N VAL A 29 -2.26 7.60 0.63
CA VAL A 29 -2.12 6.52 1.58
C VAL A 29 -0.75 5.89 1.38
N ARG A 30 0.01 5.75 2.46
CA ARG A 30 1.29 5.04 2.43
C ARG A 30 1.26 3.93 3.46
N ASN A 31 1.65 2.74 3.04
CA ASN A 31 1.80 1.62 3.95
C ASN A 31 2.98 0.76 3.51
N VAL A 32 3.30 -0.25 4.29
CA VAL A 32 4.40 -1.16 3.98
C VAL A 32 3.99 -2.04 2.80
N GLY A 33 4.62 -1.83 1.65
CA GLY A 33 4.40 -2.63 0.45
C GLY A 33 3.27 -2.16 -0.44
N ALA A 34 2.60 -1.04 -0.16
CA ALA A 34 1.45 -0.56 -0.92
C ALA A 34 0.36 -1.63 -1.07
N LEU A 35 0.07 -2.34 0.02
CA LEU A 35 -0.93 -3.42 0.03
C LEU A 35 -2.31 -2.88 0.38
N ILE A 36 -3.32 -3.49 -0.21
CA ILE A 36 -4.73 -3.13 0.03
C ILE A 36 -5.45 -4.37 0.53
N PRO A 37 -5.98 -4.35 1.77
CA PRO A 37 -6.78 -5.47 2.26
C PRO A 37 -8.06 -5.64 1.43
N PRO A 38 -8.61 -6.86 1.35
CA PRO A 38 -9.92 -7.04 0.72
C PRO A 38 -10.99 -6.28 1.51
N TYR A 39 -11.98 -5.76 0.81
CA TYR A 39 -13.11 -5.07 1.42
C TYR A 39 -14.14 -6.11 1.88
N ASP A 40 -14.05 -6.50 3.14
CA ASP A 40 -14.86 -7.57 3.71
C ASP A 40 -15.86 -7.08 4.80
N GLY A 41 -15.86 -5.79 5.09
CA GLY A 41 -16.74 -5.20 6.10
C GLY A 41 -16.36 -5.59 7.53
N SER A 42 -15.20 -6.19 7.75
CA SER A 42 -14.78 -6.60 9.09
C SER A 42 -14.59 -5.40 10.02
N ARG A 43 -14.85 -5.61 11.32
CA ARG A 43 -14.58 -4.59 12.33
C ARG A 43 -13.10 -4.54 12.66
N GLY A 44 -12.62 -3.37 13.05
CA GLY A 44 -11.27 -3.19 13.53
C GLY A 44 -10.68 -1.84 13.13
N TRP A 45 -9.43 -1.66 13.46
CA TRP A 45 -8.71 -0.41 13.21
C TRP A 45 -8.01 -0.50 11.85
N HIS A 46 -8.80 -0.51 10.78
CA HIS A 46 -8.33 -0.72 9.41
C HIS A 46 -8.02 0.62 8.74
N GLY A 47 -6.83 1.16 8.98
CA GLY A 47 -6.44 2.49 8.51
C GLY A 47 -6.45 2.64 7.00
N THR A 48 -5.89 1.68 6.27
CA THR A 48 -5.85 1.74 4.80
C THR A 48 -7.27 1.72 4.22
N MET A 49 -8.12 0.81 4.70
CA MET A 49 -9.49 0.72 4.18
C MET A 49 -10.32 1.93 4.58
N ALA A 50 -10.12 2.48 5.78
CA ALA A 50 -10.80 3.72 6.19
C ALA A 50 -10.44 4.87 5.25
N ALA A 51 -9.17 4.97 4.85
CA ALA A 51 -8.74 6.00 3.91
C ALA A 51 -9.35 5.79 2.52
N VAL A 52 -9.42 4.55 2.05
CA VAL A 52 -10.07 4.22 0.77
C VAL A 52 -11.55 4.61 0.80
N GLU A 53 -12.27 4.26 1.86
CA GLU A 53 -13.67 4.64 2.01
C GLU A 53 -13.84 6.16 2.03
N PHE A 54 -13.02 6.87 2.78
CA PHE A 54 -13.09 8.32 2.82
C PHE A 54 -12.85 8.93 1.44
N ALA A 55 -11.85 8.44 0.72
CA ALA A 55 -11.55 8.92 -0.62
C ALA A 55 -12.71 8.69 -1.59
N VAL A 56 -13.29 7.49 -1.56
CA VAL A 56 -14.36 7.12 -2.50
C VAL A 56 -15.69 7.76 -2.12
N LEU A 57 -16.06 7.69 -0.85
CA LEU A 57 -17.40 8.10 -0.42
C LEU A 57 -17.50 9.59 -0.11
N SER A 58 -16.47 10.17 0.51
CA SER A 58 -16.50 11.57 0.94
C SER A 58 -15.84 12.51 -0.07
N LEU A 59 -14.64 12.18 -0.54
CA LEU A 59 -13.92 13.01 -1.51
C LEU A 59 -14.37 12.76 -2.94
N LYS A 60 -14.95 11.61 -3.19
CA LYS A 60 -15.44 11.20 -4.53
C LYS A 60 -14.34 11.31 -5.58
N VAL A 61 -13.18 10.72 -5.26
CA VAL A 61 -12.04 10.73 -6.18
C VAL A 61 -12.42 10.08 -7.52
N GLU A 62 -11.81 10.56 -8.57
CA GLU A 62 -12.03 10.04 -9.93
C GLU A 62 -11.07 8.92 -10.28
N HIS A 63 -9.92 8.89 -9.63
CA HIS A 63 -8.86 7.91 -9.91
C HIS A 63 -8.28 7.33 -8.63
N ILE A 64 -7.96 6.04 -8.69
CA ILE A 64 -7.20 5.35 -7.66
C ILE A 64 -5.94 4.80 -8.31
N VAL A 65 -4.78 5.23 -7.83
CA VAL A 65 -3.48 4.80 -8.34
C VAL A 65 -2.77 4.00 -7.25
N VAL A 66 -2.35 2.80 -7.59
CA VAL A 66 -1.51 1.97 -6.72
C VAL A 66 -0.12 1.92 -7.33
N CYS A 67 0.86 2.41 -6.60
CA CYS A 67 2.21 2.57 -7.13
C CYS A 67 3.21 1.71 -6.35
N GLY A 68 3.80 0.73 -7.04
CA GLY A 68 4.92 -0.03 -6.53
C GLY A 68 6.25 0.63 -6.88
N HIS A 69 7.35 0.06 -6.41
CA HIS A 69 8.69 0.54 -6.73
C HIS A 69 9.67 -0.63 -6.72
N SER A 70 10.84 -0.42 -7.35
CA SER A 70 11.90 -1.42 -7.35
C SER A 70 12.53 -1.55 -5.96
N HIS A 71 13.13 -2.69 -5.69
CA HIS A 71 13.83 -2.98 -4.42
C HIS A 71 12.96 -2.77 -3.18
N CYS A 72 11.67 -3.15 -3.26
CA CYS A 72 10.75 -3.01 -2.14
C CYS A 72 11.11 -4.00 -1.03
N GLY A 73 11.47 -3.48 0.14
CA GLY A 73 11.80 -4.31 1.29
C GLY A 73 10.63 -5.15 1.79
N ALA A 74 9.40 -4.67 1.65
CA ALA A 74 8.21 -5.43 2.02
C ALA A 74 8.00 -6.64 1.10
N VAL A 75 8.17 -6.47 -0.20
CA VAL A 75 8.07 -7.56 -1.16
C VAL A 75 9.17 -8.59 -0.88
N ARG A 76 10.38 -8.13 -0.63
CA ARG A 76 11.49 -9.00 -0.26
C ARG A 76 11.17 -9.81 1.00
N ALA A 77 10.63 -9.16 2.03
CA ALA A 77 10.24 -9.82 3.26
C ALA A 77 9.13 -10.84 3.06
N ALA A 78 8.20 -10.57 2.14
CA ALA A 78 7.14 -11.52 1.81
C ALA A 78 7.70 -12.82 1.22
N TYR A 79 8.79 -12.76 0.46
CA TYR A 79 9.49 -13.95 -0.05
C TYR A 79 10.40 -14.59 0.98
N GLU A 80 11.19 -13.80 1.71
CA GLU A 80 12.25 -14.31 2.57
C GLU A 80 11.81 -14.55 4.02
N GLY A 81 10.68 -13.96 4.43
CA GLY A 81 10.20 -14.04 5.79
C GLY A 81 10.63 -12.83 6.62
N VAL A 82 10.07 -12.74 7.82
CA VAL A 82 10.32 -11.65 8.77
C VAL A 82 10.76 -12.23 10.11
N PRO A 83 11.42 -11.42 10.97
CA PRO A 83 11.76 -11.86 12.33
C PRO A 83 10.50 -12.32 13.07
N GLU A 84 10.67 -13.32 13.93
CA GLU A 84 9.56 -13.92 14.69
C GLU A 84 8.82 -12.90 15.55
N GLU A 85 9.53 -11.93 16.10
CA GLU A 85 8.96 -10.87 16.94
C GLU A 85 8.19 -9.82 16.12
N ALA A 86 8.33 -9.78 14.81
CA ALA A 86 7.62 -8.83 13.95
C ALA A 86 6.23 -9.36 13.58
N ARG A 87 5.37 -9.51 14.59
CA ARG A 87 4.04 -10.13 14.41
C ARG A 87 3.13 -9.32 13.52
N ALA A 88 3.07 -8.01 13.71
CA ALA A 88 2.22 -7.14 12.93
C ALA A 88 2.65 -7.11 11.45
N LEU A 89 3.95 -7.06 11.21
CA LEU A 89 4.49 -7.08 9.85
C LEU A 89 4.19 -8.41 9.17
N ARG A 90 4.38 -9.51 9.86
CA ARG A 90 4.07 -10.84 9.33
C ARG A 90 2.60 -10.97 8.95
N PHE A 91 1.72 -10.51 9.84
CA PHE A 91 0.28 -10.54 9.60
C PHE A 91 -0.10 -9.68 8.39
N TRP A 92 0.48 -8.48 8.31
CA TRP A 92 0.25 -7.57 7.19
C TRP A 92 0.69 -8.16 5.85
N LEU A 93 1.86 -8.80 5.82
CA LEU A 93 2.40 -9.38 4.59
C LEU A 93 1.66 -10.63 4.12
N GLU A 94 0.78 -11.20 4.94
CA GLU A 94 -0.11 -12.26 4.47
C GLU A 94 -0.99 -11.80 3.31
N LEU A 95 -1.29 -10.51 3.23
CA LEU A 95 -2.04 -9.94 2.10
C LEU A 95 -1.33 -10.14 0.77
N ALA A 96 -0.01 -10.23 0.78
CA ALA A 96 0.79 -10.38 -0.43
C ALA A 96 0.97 -11.83 -0.87
N GLN A 97 0.65 -12.80 -0.02
CA GLN A 97 1.01 -14.21 -0.27
C GLN A 97 0.38 -14.76 -1.56
N GLU A 98 -0.88 -14.45 -1.81
CA GLU A 98 -1.58 -14.93 -3.00
C GLU A 98 -1.08 -14.27 -4.28
N ALA A 99 -0.46 -13.11 -4.17
CA ALA A 99 0.05 -12.35 -5.31
C ALA A 99 1.51 -12.65 -5.63
N LEU A 100 2.20 -13.44 -4.79
CA LEU A 100 3.60 -13.74 -5.01
C LEU A 100 3.81 -14.65 -6.21
N LEU A 101 4.68 -14.23 -7.12
CA LEU A 101 5.09 -15.03 -8.26
C LEU A 101 6.30 -15.88 -7.86
N PRO A 102 6.45 -17.09 -8.47
CA PRO A 102 7.64 -17.89 -8.23
C PRO A 102 8.90 -17.10 -8.61
N VAL A 103 9.89 -17.10 -7.70
CA VAL A 103 11.20 -16.52 -8.00
C VAL A 103 12.05 -17.58 -8.68
N ARG A 104 12.50 -17.28 -9.90
CA ARG A 104 13.38 -18.18 -10.63
C ARG A 104 14.80 -17.99 -10.11
N PRO A 105 15.51 -19.08 -9.79
CA PRO A 105 16.92 -18.96 -9.49
C PRO A 105 17.66 -18.43 -10.73
N SER A 106 18.45 -17.42 -10.52
CA SER A 106 19.26 -16.82 -11.59
C SER A 106 20.52 -17.63 -11.84
#